data_f4d02caca91f439210210019df822569
#
_entry.id   f4d02caca91f439210210019df822569
#
_cell.length_a   1.000
_cell.length_b   1.000
_cell.length_c   1.000
_cell.angle_alpha   90.00
_cell.angle_beta   90.00
_cell.angle_gamma   90.00
#
_symmetry.space_group_name_H-M   'P 1'
#
loop_
_entity.id
_entity.type
_entity.pdbx_description
1 polymer ?
#
loop_
_entity_poly.entity_id
_entity_poly.type
_entity_poly.pdbx_seq_one_letter_code
_entity_poly.pdbx_strand_id
1 'polypeptide(L)'
;LVDWYNKAEQEGIHTPIELAILFHYRYIRIHPFEDGNGRIARLLMNYILARHGYPMIVVRSRLKNQYLEALHESDLIVGSTPTDGAHASLKKIRPFYKYMCNIIAKEIENDILFVTEKDENVWWYDGERIAFRTATYGKILRALQIEKYATFDYLQKEIGINRSALQKMIR
;
A
#
# COMPACT_ATOMS: atom_id res chain seq x y z
N LEU A 1 15.07 12.65 15.67
CA LEU A 1 14.54 12.21 14.37
C LEU A 1 13.80 13.33 13.65
N VAL A 2 12.88 14.04 14.33
CA VAL A 2 12.12 15.15 13.73
C VAL A 2 13.05 16.30 13.30
N ASP A 3 13.99 16.71 14.15
CA ASP A 3 14.95 17.75 13.81
C ASP A 3 15.81 17.39 12.59
N TRP A 4 16.24 16.11 12.51
CA TRP A 4 16.93 15.61 11.33
C TRP A 4 16.05 15.70 10.08
N TYR A 5 14.78 15.29 10.18
CA TYR A 5 13.86 15.34 9.05
C TYR A 5 13.66 16.77 8.55
N ASN A 6 13.36 17.70 9.45
CA ASN A 6 13.15 19.11 9.10
C ASN A 6 14.38 19.73 8.43
N LYS A 7 15.56 19.41 8.95
CA LYS A 7 16.82 19.87 8.35
C LYS A 7 17.05 19.24 6.97
N ALA A 8 16.90 17.93 6.84
CA ALA A 8 17.13 17.23 5.58
C ALA A 8 16.12 17.64 4.48
N GLU A 9 14.86 17.91 4.85
CA GLU A 9 13.83 18.45 3.95
C GLU A 9 14.21 19.86 3.48
N GLN A 10 14.63 20.73 4.40
CA GLN A 10 15.03 22.10 4.07
C GLN A 10 16.28 22.18 3.20
N GLU A 11 17.25 21.32 3.43
CA GLU A 11 18.50 21.26 2.68
C GLU A 11 18.37 20.58 1.30
N GLY A 12 17.27 19.86 1.05
CA GLY A 12 16.98 19.18 -0.21
C GLY A 12 17.99 18.08 -0.57
N ILE A 13 18.64 17.49 0.43
CA ILE A 13 19.67 16.46 0.24
C ILE A 13 19.06 15.14 -0.27
N HIS A 14 17.82 14.87 0.09
CA HIS A 14 17.09 13.65 -0.24
C HIS A 14 15.85 13.97 -1.05
N THR A 15 15.49 13.07 -1.96
CA THR A 15 14.17 13.10 -2.59
C THR A 15 13.07 12.82 -1.55
N PRO A 16 11.82 13.22 -1.79
CA PRO A 16 10.71 12.92 -0.87
C PRO A 16 10.55 11.43 -0.54
N ILE A 17 10.78 10.56 -1.53
CA ILE A 17 10.73 9.10 -1.35
C ILE A 17 11.87 8.64 -0.42
N GLU A 18 13.08 9.14 -0.62
CA GLU A 18 14.23 8.82 0.24
C GLU A 18 14.01 9.29 1.68
N LEU A 19 13.49 10.52 1.86
CA LEU A 19 13.14 11.05 3.19
C LEU A 19 12.10 10.18 3.88
N ALA A 20 11.03 9.80 3.18
CA ALA A 20 9.96 8.98 3.72
C ALA A 20 10.46 7.60 4.16
N ILE A 21 11.28 6.94 3.34
CA ILE A 21 11.85 5.62 3.64
C ILE A 21 12.86 5.69 4.78
N LEU A 22 13.75 6.69 4.78
CA LEU A 22 14.71 6.90 5.87
C LEU A 22 14.01 7.20 7.18
N PHE A 23 13.02 8.07 7.17
CA PHE A 23 12.23 8.40 8.37
C PHE A 23 11.57 7.15 8.93
N HIS A 24 10.91 6.37 8.07
CA HIS A 24 10.26 5.11 8.44
C HIS A 24 11.25 4.15 9.11
N TYR A 25 12.40 3.88 8.46
CA TYR A 25 13.41 2.96 8.98
C TYR A 25 13.95 3.42 10.33
N ARG A 26 14.37 4.67 10.42
CA ARG A 26 14.92 5.25 11.66
C ARG A 26 13.90 5.22 12.80
N TYR A 27 12.63 5.52 12.50
CA TYR A 27 11.55 5.44 13.48
C TYR A 27 11.36 4.02 14.02
N ILE A 28 11.34 3.01 13.15
CA ILE A 28 11.23 1.61 13.56
C ILE A 28 12.40 1.22 14.48
N ARG A 29 13.60 1.70 14.20
CA ARG A 29 14.81 1.40 15.00
C ARG A 29 14.83 2.11 16.36
N ILE A 30 14.31 3.34 16.44
CA ILE A 30 14.14 4.07 17.72
C ILE A 30 13.10 3.36 18.59
N HIS A 31 12.05 2.84 18.00
CA HIS A 31 10.98 2.04 18.64
C HIS A 31 10.39 2.70 19.90
N PRO A 32 9.82 3.92 19.80
CA PRO A 32 9.52 4.74 20.97
C PRO A 32 8.34 4.25 21.84
N PHE A 33 7.51 3.33 21.35
CA PHE A 33 6.33 2.82 22.04
C PHE A 33 6.41 1.30 22.27
N GLU A 34 5.67 0.80 23.25
CA GLU A 34 5.58 -0.65 23.52
C GLU A 34 4.87 -1.40 22.38
N ASP A 35 3.86 -0.80 21.75
CA ASP A 35 3.13 -1.35 20.58
C ASP A 35 2.79 -0.26 19.57
N GLY A 36 2.46 -0.68 18.36
CA GLY A 36 1.98 0.21 17.30
C GLY A 36 3.08 0.90 16.48
N ASN A 37 4.36 0.72 16.79
CA ASN A 37 5.47 1.40 16.09
C ASN A 37 5.43 1.19 14.57
N GLY A 38 5.14 -0.04 14.11
CA GLY A 38 5.02 -0.32 12.69
C GLY A 38 3.86 0.39 11.99
N ARG A 39 2.72 0.57 12.68
CA ARG A 39 1.56 1.31 12.18
C ARG A 39 1.88 2.80 12.06
N ILE A 40 2.49 3.36 13.11
CA ILE A 40 2.88 4.77 13.16
C ILE A 40 3.96 5.06 12.12
N ALA A 41 4.97 4.20 11.97
CA ALA A 41 6.02 4.38 10.96
C ALA A 41 5.44 4.48 9.53
N ARG A 42 4.50 3.58 9.18
CA ARG A 42 3.82 3.64 7.87
C ARG A 42 2.93 4.86 7.72
N LEU A 43 2.24 5.28 8.77
CA LEU A 43 1.44 6.51 8.76
C LEU A 43 2.30 7.74 8.52
N LEU A 44 3.43 7.87 9.23
CA LEU A 44 4.36 8.99 9.09
C LEU A 44 5.04 9.00 7.71
N MET A 45 5.40 7.83 7.18
CA MET A 45 5.90 7.70 5.82
C MET A 45 4.87 8.23 4.80
N ASN A 46 3.62 7.81 4.92
CA ASN A 46 2.53 8.26 4.06
C ASN A 46 2.26 9.77 4.22
N TYR A 47 2.37 10.30 5.42
CA TYR A 47 2.27 11.73 5.66
C TYR A 47 3.36 12.51 4.90
N ILE A 48 4.61 12.04 4.95
CA ILE A 48 5.72 12.66 4.21
C ILE A 48 5.45 12.59 2.69
N LEU A 49 5.07 11.42 2.17
CA LEU A 49 4.76 11.24 0.76
C LEU A 49 3.62 12.17 0.30
N ALA A 50 2.52 12.22 1.06
CA ALA A 50 1.35 13.06 0.73
C ALA A 50 1.68 14.55 0.71
N ARG A 51 2.52 15.05 1.63
CA ARG A 51 3.00 16.45 1.62
C ARG A 51 3.72 16.83 0.34
N HIS A 52 4.32 15.87 -0.34
CA HIS A 52 5.06 16.06 -1.59
C HIS A 52 4.28 15.62 -2.84
N GLY A 53 2.96 15.43 -2.72
CA GLY A 53 2.09 15.11 -3.84
C GLY A 53 2.12 13.65 -4.31
N TYR A 54 2.71 12.74 -3.52
CA TYR A 54 2.66 11.32 -3.79
C TYR A 54 1.38 10.70 -3.21
N PRO A 55 0.81 9.66 -3.85
CA PRO A 55 -0.31 8.92 -3.29
C PRO A 55 0.09 8.18 -2.02
N MET A 56 -0.90 7.83 -1.20
CA MET A 56 -0.68 6.95 -0.06
C MET A 56 -0.40 5.53 -0.54
N ILE A 57 0.58 4.90 0.10
CA ILE A 57 0.98 3.52 -0.21
C ILE A 57 0.56 2.56 0.89
N VAL A 58 0.22 1.33 0.51
CA VAL A 58 -0.22 0.28 1.43
C VAL A 58 0.74 -0.89 1.37
N VAL A 59 1.38 -1.20 2.50
CA VAL A 59 2.10 -2.47 2.67
C VAL A 59 1.08 -3.55 3.04
N ARG A 60 0.62 -4.33 2.06
CA ARG A 60 -0.44 -5.33 2.21
C ARG A 60 0.00 -6.49 3.10
N SER A 61 -0.96 -7.09 3.81
CA SER A 61 -0.70 -8.19 4.76
C SER A 61 0.05 -9.37 4.12
N ARG A 62 -0.23 -9.68 2.85
CA ARG A 62 0.46 -10.75 2.11
C ARG A 62 1.95 -10.48 1.87
N LEU A 63 2.38 -9.21 1.92
CA LEU A 63 3.77 -8.79 1.74
C LEU A 63 4.51 -8.59 3.08
N LYS A 64 3.86 -8.87 4.21
CA LYS A 64 4.41 -8.65 5.55
C LYS A 64 5.75 -9.35 5.75
N ASN A 65 5.88 -10.59 5.31
CA ASN A 65 7.13 -11.35 5.50
C ASN A 65 8.28 -10.74 4.71
N GLN A 66 8.06 -10.35 3.46
CA GLN A 66 9.06 -9.69 2.62
C GLN A 66 9.49 -8.34 3.19
N TYR A 67 8.52 -7.58 3.74
CA TYR A 67 8.79 -6.33 4.42
C TYR A 67 9.69 -6.53 5.66
N LEU A 68 9.39 -7.53 6.50
CA LEU A 68 10.19 -7.85 7.69
C LEU A 68 11.58 -8.37 7.32
N GLU A 69 11.69 -9.15 6.26
CA GLU A 69 12.97 -9.65 5.74
C GLU A 69 13.86 -8.49 5.26
N ALA A 70 13.33 -7.57 4.47
CA ALA A 70 14.06 -6.40 4.01
C ALA A 70 14.53 -5.48 5.16
N LEU A 71 13.71 -5.35 6.22
CA LEU A 71 14.13 -4.67 7.45
C LEU A 71 15.27 -5.42 8.12
N HIS A 72 15.14 -6.73 8.32
CA HIS A 72 16.16 -7.57 8.97
C HIS A 72 17.49 -7.55 8.23
N GLU A 73 17.49 -7.70 6.90
CA GLU A 73 18.70 -7.59 6.09
C GLU A 73 19.40 -6.23 6.27
N SER A 74 18.61 -5.17 6.37
CA SER A 74 19.14 -3.83 6.61
C SER A 74 19.70 -3.70 8.02
N ASP A 75 19.05 -4.30 9.02
CA ASP A 75 19.51 -4.30 10.41
C ASP A 75 20.87 -5.00 10.58
N LEU A 76 21.12 -6.09 9.83
CA LEU A 76 22.41 -6.78 9.81
C LEU A 76 23.55 -5.87 9.30
N ILE A 77 23.24 -4.95 8.38
CA ILE A 77 24.25 -4.03 7.82
C ILE A 77 24.44 -2.80 8.73
N VAL A 78 23.36 -2.33 9.33
CA VAL A 78 23.35 -1.09 10.13
C VAL A 78 23.99 -1.31 11.51
N GLY A 79 23.73 -2.47 12.13
CA GLY A 79 24.12 -2.80 13.50
C GLY A 79 22.93 -3.00 14.43
N SER A 80 23.17 -3.65 15.57
CA SER A 80 22.13 -4.11 16.48
C SER A 80 21.58 -3.04 17.42
N THR A 81 22.31 -1.93 17.63
CA THR A 81 21.88 -0.91 18.58
C THR A 81 20.80 0.00 18.02
N PRO A 82 19.86 0.49 18.84
CA PRO A 82 18.87 1.49 18.42
C PRO A 82 19.54 2.77 17.88
N THR A 83 20.66 3.18 18.45
CA THR A 83 21.42 4.37 18.04
C THR A 83 21.94 4.23 16.62
N ASP A 84 22.47 3.05 16.24
CA ASP A 84 22.94 2.79 14.87
C ASP A 84 21.80 2.97 13.87
N GLY A 85 20.63 2.42 14.20
CA GLY A 85 19.43 2.53 13.38
C GLY A 85 18.89 3.96 13.27
N ALA A 86 18.91 4.72 14.35
CA ALA A 86 18.47 6.12 14.39
C ALA A 86 19.28 7.05 13.46
N HIS A 87 20.51 6.68 13.15
CA HIS A 87 21.42 7.43 12.27
C HIS A 87 21.75 6.70 10.96
N ALA A 88 21.00 5.64 10.61
CA ALA A 88 21.22 4.88 9.40
C ALA A 88 21.17 5.75 8.13
N SER A 89 22.06 5.48 7.17
CA SER A 89 22.08 6.12 5.86
C SER A 89 21.39 5.25 4.81
N LEU A 90 20.97 5.83 3.68
CA LEU A 90 20.38 5.08 2.55
C LEU A 90 21.28 3.93 2.08
N LYS A 91 22.59 4.14 2.06
CA LYS A 91 23.56 3.10 1.66
C LYS A 91 23.48 1.87 2.57
N LYS A 92 23.35 2.07 3.88
CA LYS A 92 23.28 0.99 4.86
C LYS A 92 21.93 0.27 4.86
N ILE A 93 20.84 0.96 4.54
CA ILE A 93 19.49 0.37 4.49
C ILE A 93 19.09 -0.03 3.06
N ARG A 94 20.05 -0.27 2.18
CA ARG A 94 19.78 -0.56 0.76
C ARG A 94 18.78 -1.70 0.50
N PRO A 95 18.76 -2.82 1.25
CA PRO A 95 17.75 -3.85 1.08
C PRO A 95 16.33 -3.30 1.31
N PHE A 96 16.09 -2.65 2.44
CA PHE A 96 14.82 -2.03 2.78
C PHE A 96 14.43 -0.91 1.82
N TYR A 97 15.39 -0.06 1.45
CA TYR A 97 15.18 1.01 0.48
C TYR A 97 14.69 0.48 -0.88
N LYS A 98 15.36 -0.53 -1.44
CA LYS A 98 14.95 -1.15 -2.71
C LYS A 98 13.55 -1.75 -2.61
N TYR A 99 13.28 -2.49 -1.53
CA TYR A 99 11.97 -3.08 -1.31
C TYR A 99 10.88 -2.00 -1.29
N MET A 100 11.06 -0.94 -0.52
CA MET A 100 10.07 0.15 -0.42
C MET A 100 9.90 0.93 -1.72
N CYS A 101 10.98 1.18 -2.48
CA CYS A 101 10.88 1.80 -3.80
C CYS A 101 10.02 0.96 -4.76
N ASN A 102 10.17 -0.37 -4.75
CA ASN A 102 9.36 -1.26 -5.58
C ASN A 102 7.88 -1.23 -5.16
N ILE A 103 7.58 -1.20 -3.86
CA ILE A 103 6.20 -1.07 -3.35
C ILE A 103 5.61 0.28 -3.79
N ILE A 104 6.33 1.38 -3.61
CA ILE A 104 5.87 2.73 -3.99
C ILE A 104 5.60 2.79 -5.49
N ALA A 105 6.52 2.32 -6.32
CA ALA A 105 6.36 2.31 -7.78
C ALA A 105 5.13 1.51 -8.21
N LYS A 106 4.95 0.31 -7.64
CA LYS A 106 3.80 -0.55 -7.95
C LYS A 106 2.46 0.06 -7.52
N GLU A 107 2.40 0.71 -6.36
CA GLU A 107 1.16 1.38 -5.92
C GLU A 107 0.84 2.57 -6.83
N ILE A 108 1.83 3.37 -7.23
CA ILE A 108 1.63 4.47 -8.19
C ILE A 108 1.13 3.94 -9.54
N GLU A 109 1.73 2.86 -10.07
CA GLU A 109 1.28 2.23 -11.31
C GLU A 109 -0.17 1.73 -11.19
N ASN A 110 -0.51 1.09 -10.07
CA ASN A 110 -1.87 0.62 -9.80
C ASN A 110 -2.87 1.78 -9.71
N ASP A 111 -2.52 2.88 -9.06
CA ASP A 111 -3.38 4.06 -8.96
C ASP A 111 -3.63 4.69 -10.33
N ILE A 112 -2.59 4.80 -11.17
CA ILE A 112 -2.73 5.28 -12.55
C ILE A 112 -3.67 4.37 -13.35
N LEU A 113 -3.48 3.06 -13.26
CA LEU A 113 -4.34 2.08 -13.93
C LEU A 113 -5.78 2.17 -13.41
N PHE A 114 -5.98 2.31 -12.11
CA PHE A 114 -7.30 2.45 -11.50
C PHE A 114 -8.07 3.66 -12.01
N VAL A 115 -7.42 4.84 -12.05
CA VAL A 115 -8.09 6.08 -12.50
C VAL A 115 -8.28 6.15 -14.01
N THR A 116 -7.51 5.39 -14.78
CA THR A 116 -7.62 5.33 -16.24
C THR A 116 -8.45 4.16 -16.75
N GLU A 117 -8.85 3.23 -15.87
CA GLU A 117 -9.61 2.02 -16.24
C GLU A 117 -11.00 2.39 -16.76
N LYS A 118 -11.31 1.92 -17.96
CA LYS A 118 -12.61 2.11 -18.63
C LYS A 118 -13.33 0.79 -18.90
N ASP A 119 -12.67 -0.35 -18.66
CA ASP A 119 -13.25 -1.64 -18.93
C ASP A 119 -14.25 -2.06 -17.86
N GLU A 120 -15.52 -2.20 -18.22
CA GLU A 120 -16.60 -2.65 -17.31
C GLU A 120 -16.40 -4.08 -16.80
N ASN A 121 -15.54 -4.88 -17.46
CA ASN A 121 -15.19 -6.23 -17.02
C ASN A 121 -14.14 -6.26 -15.91
N VAL A 122 -13.62 -5.09 -15.51
CA VAL A 122 -12.58 -4.98 -14.51
C VAL A 122 -13.15 -4.61 -13.15
N TRP A 123 -12.63 -5.26 -12.13
CA TRP A 123 -12.87 -4.96 -10.73
C TRP A 123 -11.54 -4.79 -9.99
N TRP A 124 -11.48 -3.84 -9.09
CA TRP A 124 -10.31 -3.64 -8.23
C TRP A 124 -10.61 -4.12 -6.82
N TYR A 125 -9.78 -5.04 -6.32
CA TYR A 125 -9.89 -5.56 -4.97
C TYR A 125 -8.51 -5.68 -4.32
N ASP A 126 -8.36 -5.13 -3.13
CA ASP A 126 -7.08 -5.07 -2.38
C ASP A 126 -5.89 -4.59 -3.23
N GLY A 127 -6.13 -3.57 -4.09
CA GLY A 127 -5.14 -3.00 -5.00
C GLY A 127 -4.70 -3.94 -6.12
N GLU A 128 -5.48 -4.97 -6.43
CA GLU A 128 -5.26 -5.84 -7.58
C GLU A 128 -6.36 -5.66 -8.62
N ARG A 129 -5.93 -5.64 -9.87
CA ARG A 129 -6.81 -5.60 -11.02
C ARG A 129 -7.29 -6.99 -11.37
N ILE A 130 -8.61 -7.21 -11.27
CA ILE A 130 -9.27 -8.48 -11.61
C ILE A 130 -10.08 -8.28 -12.88
N ALA A 131 -9.71 -8.95 -13.95
CA ALA A 131 -10.48 -8.95 -15.21
C ALA A 131 -11.43 -10.15 -15.25
N PHE A 132 -12.70 -9.89 -15.47
CA PHE A 132 -13.71 -10.92 -15.64
C PHE A 132 -13.96 -11.21 -17.13
N ARG A 133 -14.46 -12.40 -17.42
CA ARG A 133 -14.83 -12.78 -18.80
C ARG A 133 -16.01 -11.98 -19.35
N THR A 134 -16.87 -11.45 -18.50
CA THR A 134 -18.04 -10.67 -18.87
C THR A 134 -18.29 -9.52 -17.88
N ALA A 135 -18.86 -8.41 -18.35
CA ALA A 135 -19.24 -7.26 -17.51
C ALA A 135 -20.29 -7.62 -16.44
N THR A 136 -20.95 -8.74 -16.57
CA THR A 136 -22.00 -9.16 -15.63
C THR A 136 -21.45 -9.37 -14.22
N TYR A 137 -20.22 -9.90 -14.06
CA TYR A 137 -19.59 -10.04 -12.74
C TYR A 137 -19.34 -8.67 -12.09
N GLY A 138 -18.86 -7.70 -12.84
CA GLY A 138 -18.68 -6.33 -12.36
C GLY A 138 -20.01 -5.68 -11.93
N LYS A 139 -21.08 -5.92 -12.68
CA LYS A 139 -22.44 -5.45 -12.33
C LYS A 139 -22.95 -6.09 -11.04
N ILE A 140 -22.73 -7.40 -10.85
CA ILE A 140 -23.09 -8.11 -9.60
C ILE A 140 -22.33 -7.49 -8.41
N LEU A 141 -21.02 -7.28 -8.53
CA LEU A 141 -20.22 -6.72 -7.45
C LEU A 141 -20.63 -5.29 -7.11
N ARG A 142 -20.93 -4.45 -8.10
CA ARG A 142 -21.44 -3.09 -7.88
C ARG A 142 -22.80 -3.09 -7.17
N ALA A 143 -23.70 -3.96 -7.58
CA ALA A 143 -25.00 -4.11 -6.92
C ALA A 143 -24.87 -4.55 -5.46
N LEU A 144 -23.92 -5.46 -5.17
CA LEU A 144 -23.64 -5.93 -3.80
C LEU A 144 -22.91 -4.89 -2.94
N GLN A 145 -22.19 -3.93 -3.54
CA GLN A 145 -21.64 -2.79 -2.80
C GLN A 145 -22.74 -1.84 -2.32
N ILE A 146 -23.80 -1.67 -3.13
CA ILE A 146 -24.93 -0.79 -2.80
C ILE A 146 -25.83 -1.47 -1.78
N GLU A 147 -26.19 -2.74 -2.04
CA GLU A 147 -27.08 -3.54 -1.18
C GLU A 147 -26.36 -4.81 -0.69
N LYS A 148 -25.79 -4.73 0.49
CA LYS A 148 -24.95 -5.79 1.08
C LYS A 148 -25.67 -7.14 1.25
N TYR A 149 -26.98 -7.11 1.46
CA TYR A 149 -27.85 -8.29 1.65
C TYR A 149 -28.79 -8.49 0.48
N ALA A 150 -28.32 -8.19 -0.73
CA ALA A 150 -29.11 -8.26 -1.95
C ALA A 150 -29.74 -9.65 -2.15
N THR A 151 -31.05 -9.66 -2.43
CA THR A 151 -31.77 -10.89 -2.82
C THR A 151 -31.54 -11.19 -4.30
N PHE A 152 -31.83 -12.44 -4.71
CA PHE A 152 -31.78 -12.80 -6.14
C PHE A 152 -32.72 -11.96 -6.99
N ASP A 153 -33.89 -11.59 -6.47
CA ASP A 153 -34.88 -10.77 -7.19
C ASP A 153 -34.36 -9.32 -7.39
N TYR A 154 -33.71 -8.77 -6.37
CA TYR A 154 -33.03 -7.47 -6.49
C TYR A 154 -31.92 -7.51 -7.58
N LEU A 155 -31.04 -8.51 -7.53
CA LEU A 155 -29.95 -8.64 -8.49
C LEU A 155 -30.46 -8.87 -9.92
N GLN A 156 -31.54 -9.67 -10.10
CA GLN A 156 -32.19 -9.84 -11.40
C GLN A 156 -32.66 -8.51 -11.99
N LYS A 157 -33.32 -7.69 -11.18
CA LYS A 157 -33.86 -6.39 -11.59
C LYS A 157 -32.72 -5.43 -11.98
N GLU A 158 -31.68 -5.35 -11.15
CA GLU A 158 -30.57 -4.42 -11.36
C GLU A 158 -29.69 -4.82 -12.55
N ILE A 159 -29.45 -6.12 -12.76
CA ILE A 159 -28.49 -6.63 -13.74
C ILE A 159 -29.16 -7.01 -15.07
N GLY A 160 -30.45 -7.32 -15.04
CA GLY A 160 -31.22 -7.70 -16.22
C GLY A 160 -30.98 -9.11 -16.74
N ILE A 161 -30.54 -10.04 -15.87
CA ILE A 161 -30.32 -11.46 -16.20
C ILE A 161 -31.30 -12.36 -15.45
N ASN A 162 -31.57 -13.54 -16.01
CA ASN A 162 -32.50 -14.48 -15.37
C ASN A 162 -31.86 -15.17 -14.14
N ARG A 163 -32.73 -15.66 -13.24
CA ARG A 163 -32.32 -16.28 -11.96
C ARG A 163 -31.37 -17.47 -12.13
N SER A 164 -31.61 -18.31 -13.16
CA SER A 164 -30.79 -19.50 -13.45
C SER A 164 -29.36 -19.11 -13.85
N ALA A 165 -29.20 -18.07 -14.69
CA ALA A 165 -27.90 -17.55 -15.06
C ALA A 165 -27.18 -16.94 -13.84
N LEU A 166 -27.88 -16.15 -13.03
CA LEU A 166 -27.35 -15.56 -11.82
C LEU A 166 -26.87 -16.63 -10.82
N GLN A 167 -27.64 -17.69 -10.60
CA GLN A 167 -27.26 -18.81 -9.73
C GLN A 167 -25.98 -19.52 -10.18
N LYS A 168 -25.74 -19.62 -11.50
CA LYS A 168 -24.51 -20.24 -12.06
C LYS A 168 -23.28 -19.35 -11.86
N MET A 169 -23.47 -18.03 -11.77
CA MET A 169 -22.38 -17.08 -11.63
C MET A 169 -21.93 -16.86 -10.19
N ILE A 170 -22.83 -17.07 -9.22
CA ILE A 170 -22.56 -16.86 -7.78
C ILE A 170 -22.08 -18.16 -7.08
N ARG A 171 -22.19 -19.30 -7.72
CA ARG A 171 -21.62 -20.57 -7.23
C ARG A 171 -20.14 -20.66 -7.51
#